data_8889b8fe170faa4d74fcec0a66b0b1d4
#
_entry.id   8889b8fe170faa4d74fcec0a66b0b1d4
#
_cell.length_a   1.000
_cell.length_b   1.000
_cell.length_c   1.000
_cell.angle_alpha   90.00
_cell.angle_beta   90.00
_cell.angle_gamma   90.00
#
_symmetry.space_group_name_H-M   'P 1'
#
loop_
_entity.id
_entity.type
_entity.pdbx_description
1 polymer ?
#
loop_
_entity_poly.entity_id
_entity_poly.type
_entity_poly.pdbx_seq_one_letter_code
_entity_poly.pdbx_strand_id
1 'polypeptide(L)'
;MKTEGERISDIISHFCESKADFARKMEESPQTISNWVSRGAGKNVLNKILSKFPDVNANWLLTGEGEMLSRKENNENIAMEPILEYGTEQPKINYTKGVPYYNVDFIGGFDLILNNQTINPEYMIDFQKYNNADCWCNVTGHSMEPEINHGDIIALKKIEDKSFLPLGEVYAIVTTNDMRTIKRLGAGKTDDSYTLIPSNKSPEYSPQQLPARMIRTIFQVLGAVKRF
;
A
#
# COMPACT_ATOMS: atom_id res chain seq x y z
N MET A 1 20.55 -17.33 17.50
CA MET A 1 19.67 -16.28 16.92
C MET A 1 19.46 -15.24 18.01
N LYS A 2 19.68 -13.95 17.75
CA LYS A 2 19.48 -12.90 18.76
C LYS A 2 18.00 -12.76 19.09
N THR A 3 17.68 -12.58 20.36
CA THR A 3 16.32 -12.26 20.80
C THR A 3 15.91 -10.86 20.32
N GLU A 4 14.63 -10.57 20.30
CA GLU A 4 14.11 -9.23 19.92
C GLU A 4 14.69 -8.12 20.81
N GLY A 5 14.78 -8.36 22.12
CA GLY A 5 15.38 -7.41 23.06
C GLY A 5 16.88 -7.16 22.81
N GLU A 6 17.64 -8.20 22.43
CA GLU A 6 19.04 -8.05 22.03
C GLU A 6 19.18 -7.22 20.76
N ARG A 7 18.29 -7.41 19.77
CA ARG A 7 18.26 -6.59 18.54
C ARG A 7 17.95 -5.13 18.84
N ILE A 8 17.00 -4.85 19.74
CA ILE A 8 16.73 -3.48 20.21
C ILE A 8 17.95 -2.90 20.90
N SER A 9 18.66 -3.68 21.70
CA SER A 9 19.91 -3.24 22.37
C SER A 9 21.01 -2.90 21.35
N ASP A 10 21.13 -3.66 20.27
CA ASP A 10 22.07 -3.38 19.19
C ASP A 10 21.75 -2.04 18.50
N ILE A 11 20.47 -1.77 18.22
CA ILE A 11 20.03 -0.50 17.66
C ILE A 11 20.38 0.67 18.58
N ILE A 12 20.13 0.53 19.89
CA ILE A 12 20.48 1.55 20.88
C ILE A 12 21.98 1.83 20.83
N SER A 13 22.79 0.79 20.83
CA SER A 13 24.27 0.90 20.84
C SER A 13 24.81 1.52 19.54
N HIS A 14 24.14 1.34 18.42
CA HIS A 14 24.57 1.84 17.11
C HIS A 14 24.13 3.27 16.82
N PHE A 15 22.89 3.64 17.17
CA PHE A 15 22.28 4.91 16.76
C PHE A 15 22.16 5.93 17.89
N CYS A 16 22.47 5.55 19.14
CA CYS A 16 22.26 6.40 20.31
C CYS A 16 23.46 6.31 21.26
N GLU A 17 23.76 7.41 21.93
CA GLU A 17 24.83 7.45 22.94
C GLU A 17 24.48 6.68 24.22
N SER A 18 23.18 6.56 24.49
CA SER A 18 22.68 5.86 25.70
C SER A 18 21.22 5.43 25.55
N LYS A 19 20.78 4.53 26.47
CA LYS A 19 19.34 4.20 26.59
C LYS A 19 18.46 5.42 26.86
N ALA A 20 18.97 6.43 27.55
CA ALA A 20 18.25 7.65 27.83
C ALA A 20 18.07 8.53 26.56
N ASP A 21 19.08 8.54 25.68
CA ASP A 21 19.00 9.20 24.39
C ASP A 21 17.98 8.50 23.47
N PHE A 22 18.04 7.18 23.42
CA PHE A 22 17.03 6.38 22.69
C PHE A 22 15.62 6.62 23.23
N ALA A 23 15.43 6.65 24.55
CA ALA A 23 14.13 6.93 25.17
C ALA A 23 13.59 8.29 24.75
N ARG A 24 14.42 9.31 24.68
CA ARG A 24 14.08 10.65 24.22
C ARG A 24 13.66 10.66 22.75
N LYS A 25 14.41 9.99 21.87
CA LYS A 25 14.09 9.86 20.43
C LYS A 25 12.79 9.11 20.21
N MET A 26 12.51 8.09 21.04
CA MET A 26 11.28 7.30 20.99
C MET A 26 10.10 7.94 21.71
N GLU A 27 10.31 9.07 22.42
CA GLU A 27 9.28 9.73 23.23
C GLU A 27 8.70 8.82 24.33
N GLU A 28 9.60 8.04 24.97
CA GLU A 28 9.23 7.03 25.96
C GLU A 28 10.06 7.17 27.24
N SER A 29 9.63 6.52 28.32
CA SER A 29 10.41 6.52 29.56
C SER A 29 11.61 5.57 29.47
N PRO A 30 12.74 5.86 30.16
CA PRO A 30 13.88 4.92 30.23
C PRO A 30 13.50 3.54 30.78
N GLN A 31 12.48 3.48 31.64
CA GLN A 31 11.96 2.22 32.19
C GLN A 31 11.25 1.40 31.07
N THR A 32 10.47 2.06 30.21
CA THR A 32 9.83 1.44 29.05
C THR A 32 10.86 0.82 28.11
N ILE A 33 11.95 1.55 27.82
CA ILE A 33 13.04 1.03 26.99
C ILE A 33 13.72 -0.18 27.63
N SER A 34 13.94 -0.15 28.94
CA SER A 34 14.51 -1.29 29.68
C SER A 34 13.62 -2.54 29.60
N ASN A 35 12.30 -2.34 29.62
CA ASN A 35 11.34 -3.42 29.45
C ASN A 35 11.39 -4.02 28.03
N TRP A 36 11.51 -3.17 26.99
CA TRP A 36 11.64 -3.64 25.60
C TRP A 36 12.92 -4.46 25.39
N VAL A 37 14.04 -4.01 25.98
CA VAL A 37 15.30 -4.75 25.91
C VAL A 37 15.24 -6.10 26.65
N SER A 38 14.50 -6.18 27.77
CA SER A 38 14.45 -7.39 28.59
C SER A 38 13.41 -8.41 28.15
N ARG A 39 12.26 -7.96 27.60
CA ARG A 39 11.09 -8.81 27.32
C ARG A 39 10.67 -8.81 25.84
N GLY A 40 11.33 -7.98 25.02
CA GLY A 40 10.88 -7.65 23.65
C GLY A 40 9.82 -6.57 23.64
N ALA A 41 9.43 -6.15 22.44
CA ALA A 41 8.47 -5.10 22.20
C ALA A 41 7.41 -5.55 21.19
N GLY A 42 6.18 -5.17 21.36
CA GLY A 42 5.11 -5.54 20.41
C GLY A 42 5.29 -4.89 19.04
N LYS A 43 4.64 -5.43 18.00
CA LYS A 43 4.75 -4.99 16.59
C LYS A 43 4.66 -3.47 16.41
N ASN A 44 3.76 -2.79 17.14
CA ASN A 44 3.61 -1.34 17.05
C ASN A 44 4.88 -0.58 17.47
N VAL A 45 5.59 -1.08 18.47
CA VAL A 45 6.85 -0.50 18.95
C VAL A 45 7.96 -0.74 17.93
N LEU A 46 8.04 -1.94 17.34
CA LEU A 46 9.02 -2.25 16.29
C LEU A 46 8.82 -1.34 15.07
N ASN A 47 7.58 -1.10 14.67
CA ASN A 47 7.26 -0.15 13.60
C ASN A 47 7.66 1.29 13.97
N LYS A 48 7.43 1.72 15.22
CA LYS A 48 7.88 3.04 15.72
C LYS A 48 9.41 3.15 15.68
N ILE A 49 10.15 2.08 16.02
CA ILE A 49 11.60 2.03 15.89
C ILE A 49 12.04 2.19 14.43
N LEU A 50 11.45 1.44 13.50
CA LEU A 50 11.78 1.51 12.07
C LEU A 50 11.50 2.91 11.48
N SER A 51 10.44 3.58 11.92
CA SER A 51 10.13 4.93 11.47
C SER A 51 11.12 5.99 11.98
N LYS A 52 11.66 5.81 13.18
CA LYS A 52 12.65 6.73 13.79
C LYS A 52 14.09 6.43 13.33
N PHE A 53 14.38 5.17 12.94
CA PHE A 53 15.68 4.70 12.49
C PHE A 53 15.58 3.98 11.12
N PRO A 54 15.41 4.73 10.03
CA PRO A 54 15.13 4.19 8.69
C PRO A 54 16.30 3.38 8.10
N ASP A 55 17.51 3.53 8.63
CA ASP A 55 18.67 2.73 8.21
C ASP A 55 18.67 1.31 8.82
N VAL A 56 17.75 1.00 9.75
CA VAL A 56 17.60 -0.34 10.32
C VAL A 56 16.87 -1.26 9.35
N ASN A 57 17.44 -2.44 9.13
CA ASN A 57 16.80 -3.47 8.31
C ASN A 57 15.58 -4.06 9.04
N ALA A 58 14.41 -3.88 8.46
CA ALA A 58 13.15 -4.34 9.03
C ALA A 58 13.11 -5.86 9.21
N ASN A 59 13.59 -6.63 8.21
CA ASN A 59 13.62 -8.08 8.32
C ASN A 59 14.50 -8.52 9.47
N TRP A 60 15.70 -7.93 9.60
CA TRP A 60 16.59 -8.24 10.73
C TRP A 60 15.94 -7.88 12.07
N LEU A 61 15.27 -6.74 12.19
CA LEU A 61 14.62 -6.35 13.44
C LEU A 61 13.47 -7.30 13.81
N LEU A 62 12.69 -7.76 12.85
CA LEU A 62 11.50 -8.60 13.08
C LEU A 62 11.86 -10.08 13.25
N THR A 63 12.75 -10.62 12.41
CA THR A 63 13.04 -12.07 12.34
C THR A 63 14.40 -12.45 12.93
N GLY A 64 15.34 -11.51 12.97
CA GLY A 64 16.74 -11.76 13.33
C GLY A 64 17.59 -12.27 12.17
N GLU A 65 17.05 -12.30 10.94
CA GLU A 65 17.76 -12.75 9.74
C GLU A 65 18.34 -11.57 8.96
N GLY A 66 19.55 -11.73 8.43
CA GLY A 66 20.25 -10.71 7.67
C GLY A 66 21.12 -9.77 8.51
N GLU A 67 21.48 -8.62 7.96
CA GLU A 67 22.30 -7.60 8.61
C GLU A 67 21.41 -6.52 9.27
N MET A 68 21.87 -5.93 10.38
CA MET A 68 21.14 -4.90 11.14
C MET A 68 20.85 -3.66 10.33
N LEU A 69 21.75 -3.26 9.43
CA LEU A 69 21.62 -2.06 8.60
C LEU A 69 21.14 -2.43 7.20
N SER A 70 20.24 -1.64 6.69
CA SER A 70 19.89 -1.66 5.26
C SER A 70 21.10 -1.20 4.46
N ARG A 71 21.58 -2.01 3.51
CA ARG A 71 22.65 -1.58 2.61
C ARG A 71 22.12 -0.39 1.79
N LYS A 72 22.75 0.77 1.93
CA LYS A 72 22.63 1.84 0.94
C LYS A 72 23.38 1.35 -0.30
N GLU A 73 22.66 0.99 -1.35
CA GLU A 73 23.28 0.83 -2.66
C GLU A 73 23.85 2.20 -3.07
N ASN A 74 25.15 2.37 -2.91
CA ASN A 74 25.89 3.47 -3.51
C ASN A 74 25.84 3.28 -5.03
N ASN A 75 24.97 4.01 -5.70
CA ASN A 75 25.04 4.18 -7.14
C ASN A 75 26.30 5.00 -7.47
N GLU A 76 27.46 4.35 -7.50
CA GLU A 76 28.59 4.85 -8.26
C GLU A 76 28.43 4.38 -9.71
N ASN A 77 28.36 5.37 -10.58
CA ASN A 77 28.25 5.31 -12.03
C ASN A 77 29.09 4.20 -12.67
N ILE A 78 28.41 3.21 -13.26
CA ILE A 78 28.94 2.50 -14.41
C ILE A 78 27.98 2.81 -15.57
N ALA A 79 28.46 3.63 -16.50
CA ALA A 79 27.79 3.84 -17.78
C ALA A 79 27.77 2.50 -18.53
N MET A 80 26.65 1.82 -18.50
CA MET A 80 26.31 0.77 -19.45
C MET A 80 25.10 1.21 -20.24
N GLU A 81 25.22 1.10 -21.56
CA GLU A 81 24.13 1.36 -22.51
C GLU A 81 22.86 0.60 -22.13
N PRO A 82 21.67 1.17 -22.36
CA PRO A 82 20.42 0.52 -21.96
C PRO A 82 20.16 -0.70 -22.84
N ILE A 83 20.44 -1.87 -22.32
CA ILE A 83 19.80 -3.10 -22.80
C ILE A 83 18.35 -2.99 -22.39
N LEU A 84 17.44 -2.88 -23.36
CA LEU A 84 16.00 -2.99 -23.16
C LEU A 84 15.66 -4.44 -22.74
N GLU A 85 15.95 -4.79 -21.51
CA GLU A 85 15.34 -5.94 -20.88
C GLU A 85 13.92 -5.54 -20.47
N TYR A 86 12.95 -6.16 -21.11
CA TYR A 86 11.60 -6.26 -20.59
C TYR A 86 11.65 -7.10 -19.30
N GLY A 87 12.18 -6.51 -18.23
CA GLY A 87 12.24 -7.11 -16.91
C GLY A 87 10.84 -7.16 -16.30
N THR A 88 10.39 -8.34 -16.00
CA THR A 88 9.25 -8.58 -15.11
C THR A 88 9.65 -8.15 -13.70
N GLU A 89 9.62 -6.84 -13.41
CA GLU A 89 9.81 -6.37 -12.04
C GLU A 89 8.69 -6.90 -11.17
N GLN A 90 9.07 -7.72 -10.20
CA GLN A 90 8.14 -8.22 -9.19
C GLN A 90 7.94 -7.14 -8.12
N PRO A 91 6.72 -6.96 -7.58
CA PRO A 91 6.48 -6.03 -6.48
C PRO A 91 7.29 -6.46 -5.25
N LYS A 92 8.03 -5.50 -4.68
CA LYS A 92 8.83 -5.72 -3.47
C LYS A 92 8.03 -5.26 -2.25
N ILE A 93 7.89 -6.13 -1.26
CA ILE A 93 7.30 -5.77 0.04
C ILE A 93 8.35 -4.97 0.83
N ASN A 94 7.94 -3.81 1.34
CA ASN A 94 8.77 -2.93 2.13
C ASN A 94 7.94 -2.37 3.30
N TYR A 95 8.57 -2.00 4.41
CA TYR A 95 7.87 -1.43 5.57
C TYR A 95 8.07 0.08 5.71
N THR A 96 8.95 0.68 4.90
CA THR A 96 9.32 2.11 5.01
C THR A 96 9.22 2.88 3.72
N LYS A 97 9.16 2.19 2.56
CA LYS A 97 9.17 2.82 1.24
C LYS A 97 8.15 2.13 0.33
N GLY A 98 7.45 2.91 -0.46
CA GLY A 98 6.45 2.44 -1.40
C GLY A 98 5.06 2.95 -1.07
N VAL A 99 4.06 2.29 -1.63
CA VAL A 99 2.64 2.61 -1.49
C VAL A 99 2.02 1.73 -0.41
N PRO A 100 1.26 2.27 0.55
CA PRO A 100 0.67 1.49 1.63
C PRO A 100 -0.32 0.45 1.09
N TYR A 101 -0.18 -0.78 1.56
CA TYR A 101 -1.17 -1.83 1.35
C TYR A 101 -2.03 -2.00 2.60
N TYR A 102 -3.32 -1.95 2.39
CA TYR A 102 -4.34 -2.19 3.40
C TYR A 102 -5.05 -3.51 3.10
N ASN A 103 -5.02 -4.43 4.04
CA ASN A 103 -5.71 -5.72 3.92
C ASN A 103 -7.23 -5.54 4.14
N VAL A 104 -7.83 -4.74 3.28
CA VAL A 104 -9.27 -4.47 3.23
C VAL A 104 -9.79 -4.61 1.82
N ASP A 105 -11.02 -5.06 1.68
CA ASP A 105 -11.70 -5.11 0.39
C ASP A 105 -12.23 -3.73 0.00
N PHE A 106 -12.03 -3.35 -1.26
CA PHE A 106 -12.59 -2.10 -1.78
C PHE A 106 -14.12 -2.05 -1.58
N ILE A 107 -14.82 -3.15 -1.80
CA ILE A 107 -16.28 -3.19 -1.71
C ILE A 107 -16.76 -3.28 -0.26
N GLY A 108 -16.05 -4.01 0.61
CA GLY A 108 -16.52 -4.33 1.96
C GLY A 108 -15.94 -3.53 3.12
N GLY A 109 -14.79 -2.87 2.96
CA GLY A 109 -14.05 -2.31 4.09
C GLY A 109 -13.33 -0.99 3.86
N PHE A 110 -13.41 -0.44 2.67
CA PHE A 110 -12.63 0.72 2.26
C PHE A 110 -13.01 2.05 2.95
N ASP A 111 -14.16 2.11 3.63
CA ASP A 111 -14.59 3.29 4.41
C ASP A 111 -13.61 3.67 5.50
N LEU A 112 -12.99 2.68 6.07
CA LEU A 112 -12.01 2.87 7.14
C LEU A 112 -10.81 3.72 6.63
N ILE A 113 -10.44 3.56 5.36
CA ILE A 113 -9.37 4.35 4.71
C ILE A 113 -9.91 5.74 4.31
N LEU A 114 -11.13 5.82 3.77
CA LEU A 114 -11.72 7.07 3.30
C LEU A 114 -12.01 8.07 4.44
N ASN A 115 -12.36 7.58 5.63
CA ASN A 115 -12.79 8.42 6.75
C ASN A 115 -11.63 8.83 7.68
N ASN A 116 -10.36 8.72 7.23
CA ASN A 116 -9.18 9.01 8.04
C ASN A 116 -9.17 8.30 9.41
N GLN A 117 -9.89 7.20 9.54
CA GLN A 117 -9.76 6.34 10.69
C GLN A 117 -8.37 5.71 10.62
N THR A 118 -7.67 5.68 11.74
CA THR A 118 -6.28 5.24 11.85
C THR A 118 -6.16 3.74 11.56
N ILE A 119 -6.20 3.37 10.28
CA ILE A 119 -5.80 2.02 9.86
C ILE A 119 -4.33 2.12 9.49
N ASN A 120 -3.51 1.35 10.19
CA ASN A 120 -2.14 1.17 9.80
C ASN A 120 -2.08 0.25 8.58
N PRO A 121 -1.29 0.58 7.55
CA PRO A 121 -1.02 -0.34 6.47
C PRO A 121 -0.39 -1.63 7.01
N GLU A 122 -0.69 -2.75 6.40
CA GLU A 122 -0.10 -4.04 6.78
C GLU A 122 1.39 -4.07 6.38
N TYR A 123 1.70 -3.53 5.20
CA TYR A 123 3.05 -3.31 4.67
C TYR A 123 3.01 -2.27 3.54
N MET A 124 4.19 -1.90 3.04
CA MET A 124 4.34 -1.02 1.87
C MET A 124 4.73 -1.86 0.65
N ILE A 125 4.18 -1.55 -0.50
CA ILE A 125 4.57 -2.17 -1.78
C ILE A 125 5.40 -1.16 -2.56
N ASP A 126 6.68 -1.46 -2.75
CA ASP A 126 7.56 -0.68 -3.62
C ASP A 126 7.57 -1.32 -5.02
N PHE A 127 6.75 -0.76 -5.90
CA PHE A 127 6.67 -1.14 -7.29
C PHE A 127 6.75 0.12 -8.14
N GLN A 128 7.93 0.40 -8.70
CA GLN A 128 8.25 1.66 -9.36
C GLN A 128 7.17 2.14 -10.32
N LYS A 129 6.59 1.24 -11.09
CA LYS A 129 5.51 1.55 -12.06
C LYS A 129 4.25 2.14 -11.40
N TYR A 130 3.97 1.77 -10.14
CA TYR A 130 2.75 2.15 -9.43
C TYR A 130 3.02 2.93 -8.14
N ASN A 131 4.25 3.43 -7.93
CA ASN A 131 4.60 4.21 -6.75
C ASN A 131 3.94 5.60 -6.71
N ASN A 132 3.21 5.97 -7.75
CA ASN A 132 2.33 7.15 -7.78
C ASN A 132 0.90 6.85 -7.31
N ALA A 133 0.58 5.62 -6.95
CA ALA A 133 -0.69 5.26 -6.32
C ALA A 133 -0.75 5.83 -4.88
N ASP A 134 -1.96 5.97 -4.36
CA ASP A 134 -2.18 6.40 -2.97
C ASP A 134 -2.30 5.21 -2.02
N CYS A 135 -2.78 4.08 -2.51
CA CYS A 135 -2.86 2.84 -1.73
C CYS A 135 -3.03 1.59 -2.61
N TRP A 136 -2.81 0.43 -1.97
CA TRP A 136 -3.21 -0.89 -2.46
C TRP A 136 -4.29 -1.47 -1.57
N CYS A 137 -5.27 -2.17 -2.16
CA CYS A 137 -6.31 -2.88 -1.43
C CYS A 137 -6.77 -4.13 -2.19
N ASN A 138 -7.57 -4.98 -1.52
CA ASN A 138 -8.09 -6.21 -2.10
C ASN A 138 -9.31 -5.95 -3.00
N VAL A 139 -9.53 -6.89 -3.90
CA VAL A 139 -10.71 -6.93 -4.77
C VAL A 139 -11.57 -8.14 -4.42
N THR A 140 -12.85 -7.90 -4.19
CA THR A 140 -13.86 -8.94 -4.04
C THR A 140 -14.89 -8.84 -5.17
N GLY A 141 -15.32 -9.98 -5.67
CA GLY A 141 -16.31 -10.06 -6.74
C GLY A 141 -15.69 -10.44 -8.09
N HIS A 142 -16.55 -10.79 -9.05
CA HIS A 142 -16.16 -11.42 -10.31
C HIS A 142 -16.49 -10.57 -11.54
N SER A 143 -17.04 -9.37 -11.36
CA SER A 143 -17.53 -8.54 -12.46
C SER A 143 -16.45 -8.01 -13.40
N MET A 144 -15.19 -8.01 -12.96
CA MET A 144 -14.03 -7.53 -13.74
C MET A 144 -13.14 -8.67 -14.25
N GLU A 145 -13.50 -9.92 -14.03
CA GLU A 145 -12.78 -11.07 -14.56
C GLU A 145 -12.88 -11.14 -16.10
N PRO A 146 -11.82 -11.62 -16.77
CA PRO A 146 -10.54 -12.11 -16.25
C PRO A 146 -9.49 -11.03 -16.07
N GLU A 147 -9.83 -9.74 -16.24
CA GLU A 147 -8.88 -8.62 -16.18
C GLU A 147 -8.40 -8.39 -14.76
N ILE A 148 -9.34 -8.33 -13.82
CA ILE A 148 -9.08 -8.25 -12.37
C ILE A 148 -9.93 -9.34 -11.71
N ASN A 149 -9.27 -10.25 -11.01
CA ASN A 149 -9.94 -11.42 -10.43
C ASN A 149 -10.28 -11.18 -8.94
N HIS A 150 -11.22 -11.98 -8.46
CA HIS A 150 -11.48 -12.06 -7.03
C HIS A 150 -10.19 -12.44 -6.28
N GLY A 151 -9.85 -11.67 -5.24
CA GLY A 151 -8.64 -11.87 -4.45
C GLY A 151 -7.39 -11.17 -4.98
N ASP A 152 -7.41 -10.55 -6.15
CA ASP A 152 -6.33 -9.70 -6.62
C ASP A 152 -6.19 -8.46 -5.71
N ILE A 153 -5.00 -7.85 -5.70
CA ILE A 153 -4.76 -6.55 -5.09
C ILE A 153 -4.59 -5.48 -6.17
N ILE A 154 -5.16 -4.31 -5.97
CA ILE A 154 -5.16 -3.20 -6.93
C ILE A 154 -4.49 -1.95 -6.37
N ALA A 155 -3.72 -1.26 -7.22
CA ALA A 155 -3.15 0.05 -6.95
C ALA A 155 -4.17 1.13 -7.31
N LEU A 156 -4.53 1.96 -6.35
CA LEU A 156 -5.52 3.01 -6.47
C LEU A 156 -4.89 4.39 -6.40
N LYS A 157 -5.22 5.25 -7.36
CA LYS A 157 -4.89 6.67 -7.40
C LYS A 157 -6.16 7.49 -7.29
N LYS A 158 -6.33 8.25 -6.20
CA LYS A 158 -7.48 9.12 -6.00
C LYS A 158 -7.50 10.25 -7.05
N ILE A 159 -8.66 10.51 -7.59
CA ILE A 159 -8.88 11.63 -8.52
C ILE A 159 -9.61 12.72 -7.76
N GLU A 160 -8.93 13.84 -7.56
CA GLU A 160 -9.52 15.00 -6.89
C GLU A 160 -10.38 15.83 -7.85
N ASP A 161 -9.87 16.10 -9.05
CA ASP A 161 -10.61 16.80 -10.09
C ASP A 161 -11.35 15.82 -11.00
N LYS A 162 -12.68 15.81 -10.89
CA LYS A 162 -13.58 14.93 -11.65
C LYS A 162 -14.13 15.60 -12.91
N SER A 163 -13.66 16.80 -13.28
CA SER A 163 -14.14 17.54 -14.44
C SER A 163 -13.88 16.82 -15.77
N PHE A 164 -12.84 16.01 -15.81
CA PHE A 164 -12.49 15.17 -16.95
C PHE A 164 -12.01 13.80 -16.50
N LEU A 165 -12.76 12.76 -16.85
CA LEU A 165 -12.41 11.37 -16.58
C LEU A 165 -12.16 10.64 -17.92
N PRO A 166 -10.93 10.17 -18.20
CA PRO A 166 -10.63 9.39 -19.38
C PRO A 166 -11.55 8.17 -19.52
N LEU A 167 -12.19 8.03 -20.65
CA LEU A 167 -13.02 6.87 -20.94
C LEU A 167 -12.15 5.66 -21.36
N GLY A 168 -12.66 4.46 -21.10
CA GLY A 168 -11.93 3.21 -21.39
C GLY A 168 -11.02 2.75 -20.25
N GLU A 169 -10.75 3.58 -19.26
CA GLU A 169 -9.96 3.22 -18.07
C GLU A 169 -10.80 2.53 -17.00
N VAL A 170 -10.14 1.79 -16.12
CA VAL A 170 -10.78 1.12 -14.97
C VAL A 170 -10.74 2.02 -13.76
N TYR A 171 -11.90 2.19 -13.12
CA TYR A 171 -12.06 3.00 -11.93
C TYR A 171 -12.70 2.24 -10.79
N ALA A 172 -12.23 2.53 -9.60
CA ALA A 172 -12.87 2.16 -8.35
C ALA A 172 -13.70 3.37 -7.85
N ILE A 173 -15.00 3.18 -7.75
CA ILE A 173 -15.98 4.26 -7.56
C ILE A 173 -16.74 4.04 -6.26
N VAL A 174 -16.85 5.10 -5.46
CA VAL A 174 -17.72 5.20 -4.30
C VAL A 174 -18.82 6.22 -4.61
N THR A 175 -20.06 5.80 -4.52
CA THR A 175 -21.21 6.64 -4.82
C THR A 175 -21.71 7.41 -3.61
N THR A 176 -22.58 8.41 -3.82
CA THR A 176 -23.18 9.23 -2.77
C THR A 176 -24.11 8.44 -1.83
N ASN A 177 -24.61 7.29 -2.28
CA ASN A 177 -25.39 6.34 -1.49
C ASN A 177 -24.55 5.13 -0.99
N ASP A 178 -23.24 5.33 -0.85
CA ASP A 178 -22.29 4.36 -0.28
C ASP A 178 -22.11 3.04 -1.06
N MET A 179 -22.61 2.96 -2.29
CA MET A 179 -22.32 1.82 -3.15
C MET A 179 -20.88 1.92 -3.67
N ARG A 180 -20.20 0.79 -3.76
CA ARG A 180 -18.83 0.69 -4.28
C ARG A 180 -18.77 -0.28 -5.42
N THR A 181 -17.99 0.05 -6.42
CA THR A 181 -17.84 -0.77 -7.61
C THR A 181 -16.51 -0.51 -8.30
N ILE A 182 -16.00 -1.53 -8.97
CA ILE A 182 -14.84 -1.43 -9.86
C ILE A 182 -15.34 -1.76 -11.26
N LYS A 183 -15.23 -0.79 -12.18
CA LYS A 183 -15.72 -0.94 -13.55
C LYS A 183 -14.86 -0.14 -14.52
N ARG A 184 -14.89 -0.52 -15.77
CA ARG A 184 -14.42 0.32 -16.86
C ARG A 184 -15.44 1.43 -17.14
N LEU A 185 -14.96 2.67 -17.28
CA LEU A 185 -15.80 3.82 -17.52
C LEU A 185 -15.98 4.02 -19.02
N GLY A 186 -17.21 4.03 -19.47
CA GLY A 186 -17.60 4.34 -20.85
C GLY A 186 -18.45 5.59 -20.93
N ALA A 187 -18.68 6.08 -22.16
CA ALA A 187 -19.60 7.18 -22.40
C ALA A 187 -21.00 6.85 -21.89
N GLY A 188 -21.62 7.79 -21.22
CA GLY A 188 -23.00 7.68 -20.76
C GLY A 188 -24.02 7.86 -21.89
N LYS A 189 -25.28 7.59 -21.57
CA LYS A 189 -26.40 7.89 -22.51
C LYS A 189 -26.72 9.39 -22.59
N THR A 190 -26.26 10.14 -21.59
CA THR A 190 -26.38 11.60 -21.50
C THR A 190 -25.04 12.19 -21.12
N ASP A 191 -24.83 13.48 -21.41
CA ASP A 191 -23.59 14.20 -21.12
C ASP A 191 -23.23 14.18 -19.61
N ASP A 192 -24.23 14.09 -18.74
CA ASP A 192 -24.08 14.03 -17.29
C ASP A 192 -24.02 12.60 -16.73
N SER A 193 -23.71 11.61 -17.54
CA SER A 193 -23.68 10.21 -17.09
C SER A 193 -22.51 9.44 -17.67
N TYR A 194 -22.17 8.34 -17.02
CA TYR A 194 -21.19 7.36 -17.46
C TYR A 194 -21.82 5.98 -17.58
N THR A 195 -21.26 5.14 -18.42
CA THR A 195 -21.58 3.72 -18.48
C THR A 195 -20.52 2.94 -17.71
N LEU A 196 -20.93 2.21 -16.69
CA LEU A 196 -20.10 1.28 -15.94
C LEU A 196 -20.07 -0.06 -16.69
N ILE A 197 -18.92 -0.42 -17.25
CA ILE A 197 -18.77 -1.58 -18.11
C ILE A 197 -17.99 -2.67 -17.34
N PRO A 198 -18.58 -3.85 -17.08
CA PRO A 198 -17.87 -4.99 -16.53
C PRO A 198 -16.97 -5.63 -17.60
N SER A 199 -15.83 -6.18 -17.18
CA SER A 199 -14.96 -7.00 -18.05
C SER A 199 -15.51 -8.41 -18.20
N ASN A 200 -16.21 -8.92 -17.18
CA ASN A 200 -16.88 -10.19 -17.21
C ASN A 200 -18.10 -10.14 -18.17
N LYS A 201 -18.14 -11.07 -19.12
CA LYS A 201 -19.19 -11.16 -20.15
C LYS A 201 -20.35 -12.07 -19.78
N SER A 202 -20.35 -12.64 -18.59
CA SER A 202 -21.46 -13.46 -18.09
C SER A 202 -22.76 -12.64 -18.05
N PRO A 203 -23.92 -13.22 -18.34
CA PRO A 203 -25.20 -12.49 -18.47
C PRO A 203 -25.62 -11.73 -17.20
N GLU A 204 -25.17 -12.17 -16.03
CA GLU A 204 -25.41 -11.51 -14.75
C GLU A 204 -24.71 -10.14 -14.62
N TYR A 205 -23.66 -9.90 -15.42
CA TYR A 205 -22.90 -8.65 -15.40
C TYR A 205 -23.20 -7.81 -16.64
N SER A 206 -24.19 -6.94 -16.52
CA SER A 206 -24.56 -6.02 -17.59
C SER A 206 -24.04 -4.61 -17.35
N PRO A 207 -23.72 -3.84 -18.42
CA PRO A 207 -23.38 -2.43 -18.28
C PRO A 207 -24.50 -1.62 -17.60
N GLN A 208 -24.11 -0.72 -16.70
CA GLN A 208 -25.04 0.10 -15.92
C GLN A 208 -24.77 1.59 -16.14
N GLN A 209 -25.82 2.41 -16.09
CA GLN A 209 -25.67 3.88 -16.16
C GLN A 209 -25.43 4.45 -14.76
N LEU A 210 -24.47 5.35 -14.66
CA LEU A 210 -24.16 6.08 -13.43
C LEU A 210 -24.22 7.58 -13.71
N PRO A 211 -25.15 8.33 -13.12
CA PRO A 211 -25.13 9.79 -13.18
C PRO A 211 -23.84 10.35 -12.54
N ALA A 212 -23.18 11.30 -13.20
CA ALA A 212 -21.90 11.86 -12.74
C ALA A 212 -22.00 12.41 -11.30
N ARG A 213 -23.15 13.04 -10.96
CA ARG A 213 -23.47 13.57 -9.62
C ARG A 213 -23.45 12.51 -8.51
N MET A 214 -23.60 11.24 -8.85
CA MET A 214 -23.56 10.15 -7.87
C MET A 214 -22.14 9.70 -7.54
N ILE A 215 -21.12 10.20 -8.22
CA ILE A 215 -19.73 9.88 -7.90
C ILE A 215 -19.28 10.74 -6.71
N ARG A 216 -19.23 10.14 -5.51
CA ARG A 216 -18.68 10.78 -4.31
C ARG A 216 -17.16 10.80 -4.37
N THR A 217 -16.55 9.66 -4.53
CA THR A 217 -15.10 9.49 -4.63
C THR A 217 -14.78 8.53 -5.77
N ILE A 218 -13.72 8.81 -6.49
CA ILE A 218 -13.28 7.97 -7.60
C ILE A 218 -11.76 7.82 -7.57
N PHE A 219 -11.30 6.62 -7.86
CA PHE A 219 -9.89 6.27 -7.98
C PHE A 219 -9.65 5.65 -9.34
N GLN A 220 -8.57 6.02 -9.98
CA GLN A 220 -8.06 5.27 -11.13
C GLN A 220 -7.39 3.99 -10.63
N VAL A 221 -7.69 2.87 -11.23
CA VAL A 221 -6.98 1.61 -11.01
C VAL A 221 -5.75 1.60 -11.91
N LEU A 222 -4.58 1.82 -11.34
CA LEU A 222 -3.32 1.89 -12.09
C LEU A 222 -2.83 0.52 -12.54
N GLY A 223 -3.15 -0.51 -11.78
CA GLY A 223 -2.80 -1.89 -12.08
C GLY A 223 -3.28 -2.85 -11.01
N ALA A 224 -3.12 -4.14 -11.29
CA ALA A 224 -3.45 -5.22 -10.38
C ALA A 224 -2.30 -6.21 -10.27
N VAL A 225 -2.12 -6.78 -9.08
CA VAL A 225 -1.24 -7.93 -8.83
C VAL A 225 -2.12 -9.15 -8.59
N LYS A 226 -1.95 -10.15 -9.42
CA LYS A 226 -2.74 -11.38 -9.37
C LYS A 226 -2.32 -12.25 -8.20
N ARG A 227 -3.31 -12.80 -7.51
CA ARG A 227 -3.09 -13.87 -6.55
C ARG A 227 -3.00 -15.19 -7.31
N PHE A 228 -1.98 -15.99 -7.03
CA PHE A 228 -1.82 -17.35 -7.56
C PHE A 228 -2.37 -18.37 -6.58
#